data_17ff7f097015c93b760b761728fc2330
#
_entry.id   17ff7f097015c93b760b761728fc2330
#
_cell.length_a   1.000
_cell.length_b   1.000
_cell.length_c   1.000
_cell.angle_alpha   90.00
_cell.angle_beta   90.00
_cell.angle_gamma   90.00
#
_symmetry.space_group_name_H-M   'P 1'
#
loop_
_entity.id
_entity.type
_entity.pdbx_description
1 polymer ?
#
loop_
_entity_poly.entity_id
_entity_poly.type
_entity_poly.pdbx_seq_one_letter_code
_entity_poly.pdbx_strand_id
1 'polypeptide(L)'
;KGVRKALASRNMRLVARGNYARNLTAVHSALFTIRKAEPEAVVMVGAYRPNAAFIRLARTFELDAIFINISFVGAKALAKELGTAGKEVVISQVVPFPWDTDIKLVSEYHKALSAFNKDIEPGFVSLEGYIVGRLIIESLKRLKGEPTRENLLNTIYTSGPFELGGINLSFAEGDNQGMDNVYLTVIQEDGSLQSVNHLLPLTKKPVKDNEYETILIE
;
A
#
# COMPACT_ATOMS: atom_id res chain seq x y z
N LYS A 1 -14.19 -0.74 5.75
CA LYS A 1 -15.21 -0.05 4.90
C LYS A 1 -14.83 -0.11 3.41
N GLY A 2 -13.62 0.32 3.00
CA GLY A 2 -13.19 0.41 1.61
C GLY A 2 -13.31 -0.88 0.82
N VAL A 3 -12.73 -1.98 1.32
CA VAL A 3 -12.79 -3.28 0.64
C VAL A 3 -14.24 -3.77 0.47
N ARG A 4 -15.11 -3.65 1.49
CA ARG A 4 -16.53 -4.00 1.32
C ARG A 4 -17.20 -3.19 0.21
N LYS A 5 -16.92 -1.88 0.12
CA LYS A 5 -17.47 -1.04 -0.95
C LYS A 5 -16.96 -1.49 -2.33
N ALA A 6 -15.66 -1.76 -2.43
CA ALA A 6 -15.03 -2.21 -3.66
C ALA A 6 -15.50 -3.61 -4.11
N LEU A 7 -15.75 -4.52 -3.18
CA LEU A 7 -16.33 -5.83 -3.48
C LEU A 7 -17.79 -5.70 -3.92
N ALA A 8 -18.59 -4.91 -3.18
CA ALA A 8 -20.01 -4.71 -3.53
C ALA A 8 -20.20 -4.12 -4.93
N SER A 9 -19.32 -3.20 -5.36
CA SER A 9 -19.38 -2.66 -6.74
C SER A 9 -19.03 -3.68 -7.83
N ARG A 10 -18.57 -4.87 -7.45
CA ARG A 10 -18.26 -6.01 -8.33
C ARG A 10 -19.13 -7.23 -8.08
N ASN A 11 -20.25 -7.06 -7.36
CA ASN A 11 -21.16 -8.14 -6.94
C ASN A 11 -20.46 -9.22 -6.08
N MET A 12 -19.43 -8.83 -5.33
CA MET A 12 -18.68 -9.70 -4.43
C MET A 12 -18.93 -9.32 -2.97
N ARG A 13 -18.65 -10.22 -2.05
CA ARG A 13 -18.81 -9.98 -0.61
C ARG A 13 -17.64 -10.54 0.20
N LEU A 14 -17.45 -10.01 1.43
CA LEU A 14 -16.53 -10.59 2.39
C LEU A 14 -17.10 -11.91 2.93
N VAL A 15 -16.29 -12.96 2.98
CA VAL A 15 -16.66 -14.26 3.57
C VAL A 15 -16.41 -14.31 5.06
N ALA A 16 -15.35 -13.66 5.54
CA ALA A 16 -15.10 -13.55 6.98
C ALA A 16 -14.39 -12.22 7.32
N ARG A 17 -14.37 -11.92 8.60
CA ARG A 17 -13.64 -10.79 9.17
C ARG A 17 -13.02 -11.21 10.49
N GLY A 18 -11.72 -10.99 10.63
CA GLY A 18 -10.98 -11.16 11.87
C GLY A 18 -10.54 -9.80 12.43
N ASN A 19 -10.53 -9.69 13.75
CA ASN A 19 -10.05 -8.52 14.47
C ASN A 19 -9.03 -8.93 15.51
N TYR A 20 -8.11 -8.03 15.82
CA TYR A 20 -7.20 -8.15 16.95
C TYR A 20 -7.11 -6.81 17.70
N ALA A 21 -6.73 -6.85 18.97
CA ALA A 21 -6.59 -5.64 19.77
C ALA A 21 -5.38 -4.81 19.30
N ARG A 22 -5.57 -3.51 19.14
CA ARG A 22 -4.52 -2.58 18.66
C ARG A 22 -3.25 -2.72 19.52
N ASN A 23 -2.10 -2.67 18.87
CA ASN A 23 -0.77 -2.81 19.47
C ASN A 23 -0.46 -4.20 20.09
N LEU A 24 -1.29 -5.20 19.85
CA LEU A 24 -1.03 -6.57 20.25
C LEU A 24 -0.78 -7.47 19.03
N THR A 25 -0.12 -8.60 19.27
CA THR A 25 0.13 -9.66 18.27
C THR A 25 -0.73 -10.89 18.52
N ALA A 26 -1.80 -10.76 19.32
CA ALA A 26 -2.73 -11.83 19.64
C ALA A 26 -3.72 -12.05 18.48
N VAL A 27 -3.26 -12.70 17.41
CA VAL A 27 -3.98 -12.86 16.14
C VAL A 27 -4.67 -14.21 15.97
N HIS A 28 -4.57 -15.13 16.93
CA HIS A 28 -5.11 -16.50 16.85
C HIS A 28 -6.62 -16.52 16.57
N SER A 29 -7.40 -15.76 17.33
CA SER A 29 -8.86 -15.69 17.15
C SER A 29 -9.25 -15.21 15.75
N ALA A 30 -8.55 -14.17 15.25
CA ALA A 30 -8.74 -13.67 13.91
C ALA A 30 -8.41 -14.76 12.85
N LEU A 31 -7.28 -15.45 13.02
CA LEU A 31 -6.90 -16.52 12.11
C LEU A 31 -7.93 -17.67 12.08
N PHE A 32 -8.37 -18.16 13.23
CA PHE A 32 -9.34 -19.25 13.24
C PHE A 32 -10.67 -18.87 12.58
N THR A 33 -11.11 -17.62 12.77
CA THR A 33 -12.31 -17.11 12.10
C THR A 33 -12.13 -17.08 10.58
N ILE A 34 -10.98 -16.61 10.11
CA ILE A 34 -10.67 -16.47 8.69
C ILE A 34 -10.45 -17.85 8.05
N ARG A 35 -9.65 -18.70 8.68
CA ARG A 35 -9.34 -20.02 8.17
C ARG A 35 -10.59 -20.90 7.96
N LYS A 36 -11.58 -20.78 8.84
CA LYS A 36 -12.86 -21.49 8.73
C LYS A 36 -13.63 -21.18 7.44
N ALA A 37 -13.40 -19.99 6.87
CA ALA A 37 -14.05 -19.54 5.64
C ALA A 37 -13.24 -19.88 4.37
N GLU A 38 -12.05 -20.48 4.51
CA GLU A 38 -11.17 -20.91 3.40
C GLU A 38 -11.00 -19.86 2.29
N PRO A 39 -10.58 -18.63 2.60
CA PRO A 39 -10.50 -17.56 1.62
C PRO A 39 -9.37 -17.77 0.61
N GLU A 40 -9.54 -17.27 -0.60
CA GLU A 40 -8.46 -17.17 -1.61
C GLU A 40 -7.51 -16.00 -1.35
N ALA A 41 -8.01 -14.92 -0.72
CA ALA A 41 -7.21 -13.76 -0.39
C ALA A 41 -7.58 -13.17 0.97
N VAL A 42 -6.56 -12.64 1.67
CA VAL A 42 -6.71 -11.96 2.96
C VAL A 42 -6.16 -10.54 2.84
N VAL A 43 -7.04 -9.54 2.87
CA VAL A 43 -6.63 -8.13 2.90
C VAL A 43 -6.40 -7.69 4.33
N MET A 44 -5.20 -7.20 4.63
CA MET A 44 -4.73 -6.90 5.97
C MET A 44 -4.52 -5.41 6.16
N VAL A 45 -5.17 -4.85 7.20
CA VAL A 45 -5.02 -3.45 7.61
C VAL A 45 -4.45 -3.42 9.02
N GLY A 46 -3.15 -3.21 9.15
CA GLY A 46 -2.48 -3.23 10.44
C GLY A 46 -1.00 -2.89 10.36
N ALA A 47 -0.35 -2.75 11.52
CA ALA A 47 1.09 -2.56 11.60
C ALA A 47 1.85 -3.86 11.25
N TYR A 48 3.14 -3.74 10.92
CA TYR A 48 3.95 -4.86 10.43
C TYR A 48 4.04 -6.03 11.40
N ARG A 49 4.16 -5.80 12.73
CA ARG A 49 4.30 -6.88 13.73
C ARG A 49 3.07 -7.78 13.82
N PRO A 50 1.84 -7.27 14.06
CA PRO A 50 0.65 -8.14 14.07
C PRO A 50 0.37 -8.79 12.71
N ASN A 51 0.61 -8.08 11.59
CA ASN A 51 0.43 -8.66 10.27
C ASN A 51 1.43 -9.79 10.02
N ALA A 52 2.69 -9.62 10.39
CA ALA A 52 3.70 -10.69 10.29
C ALA A 52 3.36 -11.89 11.20
N ALA A 53 2.91 -11.63 12.42
CA ALA A 53 2.48 -12.70 13.33
C ALA A 53 1.31 -13.51 12.72
N PHE A 54 0.32 -12.82 12.13
CA PHE A 54 -0.79 -13.46 11.45
C PHE A 54 -0.33 -14.30 10.25
N ILE A 55 0.50 -13.75 9.37
CA ILE A 55 0.97 -14.44 8.17
C ILE A 55 1.79 -15.69 8.55
N ARG A 56 2.73 -15.58 9.51
CA ARG A 56 3.50 -16.74 9.97
C ARG A 56 2.59 -17.83 10.53
N LEU A 57 1.64 -17.45 11.38
CA LEU A 57 0.70 -18.38 11.96
C LEU A 57 -0.21 -19.01 10.90
N ALA A 58 -0.70 -18.22 9.94
CA ALA A 58 -1.51 -18.69 8.83
C ALA A 58 -0.77 -19.73 7.98
N ARG A 59 0.51 -19.49 7.69
CA ARG A 59 1.37 -20.47 6.96
C ARG A 59 1.62 -21.73 7.76
N THR A 60 1.82 -21.64 9.09
CA THR A 60 1.93 -22.81 9.97
C THR A 60 0.66 -23.67 9.94
N PHE A 61 -0.51 -23.03 9.80
CA PHE A 61 -1.80 -23.73 9.66
C PHE A 61 -2.19 -24.01 8.20
N GLU A 62 -1.25 -23.88 7.27
CA GLU A 62 -1.43 -24.19 5.85
C GLU A 62 -2.62 -23.47 5.20
N LEU A 63 -2.87 -22.21 5.62
CA LEU A 63 -3.87 -21.35 4.97
C LEU A 63 -3.32 -20.92 3.60
N ASP A 64 -3.85 -21.52 2.55
CA ASP A 64 -3.50 -21.24 1.16
C ASP A 64 -4.29 -20.02 0.65
N ALA A 65 -3.74 -18.82 0.90
CA ALA A 65 -4.36 -17.56 0.53
C ALA A 65 -3.31 -16.51 0.12
N ILE A 66 -3.67 -15.59 -0.74
CA ILE A 66 -2.86 -14.40 -1.04
C ILE A 66 -2.99 -13.42 0.13
N PHE A 67 -1.86 -13.06 0.76
CA PHE A 67 -1.85 -12.03 1.81
C PHE A 67 -1.56 -10.67 1.20
N ILE A 68 -2.55 -9.77 1.26
CA ILE A 68 -2.47 -8.42 0.69
C ILE A 68 -2.43 -7.41 1.84
N ASN A 69 -1.35 -6.66 1.96
CA ASN A 69 -1.20 -5.59 2.93
C ASN A 69 -1.39 -4.22 2.25
N ILE A 70 -1.81 -3.22 2.99
CA ILE A 70 -1.80 -1.83 2.51
C ILE A 70 -0.48 -1.14 2.86
N SER A 71 -0.11 -0.08 2.15
CA SER A 71 1.15 0.68 2.31
C SER A 71 1.45 1.10 3.74
N PHE A 72 0.42 1.35 4.55
CA PHE A 72 0.51 1.69 5.97
C PHE A 72 1.32 0.67 6.80
N VAL A 73 1.42 -0.58 6.34
CA VAL A 73 2.18 -1.64 7.05
C VAL A 73 3.67 -1.34 7.17
N GLY A 74 4.24 -0.59 6.24
CA GLY A 74 5.69 -0.37 6.14
C GLY A 74 6.41 -1.56 5.48
N ALA A 75 6.54 -1.54 4.16
CA ALA A 75 6.99 -2.69 3.35
C ALA A 75 8.33 -3.29 3.81
N LYS A 76 9.38 -2.46 4.00
CA LYS A 76 10.71 -2.94 4.49
C LYS A 76 10.62 -3.57 5.88
N ALA A 77 9.83 -2.97 6.79
CA ALA A 77 9.67 -3.48 8.14
C ALA A 77 8.91 -4.82 8.14
N LEU A 78 7.88 -4.95 7.31
CA LEU A 78 7.14 -6.20 7.15
C LEU A 78 8.02 -7.30 6.55
N ALA A 79 8.76 -7.01 5.47
CA ALA A 79 9.65 -7.99 4.84
C ALA A 79 10.72 -8.49 5.82
N LYS A 80 11.36 -7.57 6.56
CA LYS A 80 12.34 -7.93 7.60
C LYS A 80 11.74 -8.78 8.71
N GLU A 81 10.54 -8.41 9.18
CA GLU A 81 9.86 -9.15 10.26
C GLU A 81 9.44 -10.55 9.81
N LEU A 82 9.02 -10.71 8.56
CA LEU A 82 8.57 -11.99 8.01
C LEU A 82 9.73 -12.94 7.70
N GLY A 83 10.87 -12.42 7.23
CA GLY A 83 11.95 -13.24 6.70
C GLY A 83 11.43 -14.11 5.53
N THR A 84 11.79 -15.40 5.50
CA THR A 84 11.37 -16.35 4.46
C THR A 84 9.85 -16.57 4.39
N ALA A 85 9.12 -16.32 5.50
CA ALA A 85 7.65 -16.37 5.50
C ALA A 85 7.01 -15.21 4.70
N GLY A 86 7.81 -14.23 4.27
CA GLY A 86 7.36 -13.09 3.46
C GLY A 86 7.15 -13.39 1.98
N LYS A 87 7.67 -14.49 1.47
CA LYS A 87 7.55 -14.85 0.05
C LYS A 87 6.11 -14.73 -0.44
N GLU A 88 5.92 -14.06 -1.58
CA GLU A 88 4.62 -13.86 -2.23
C GLU A 88 3.60 -12.98 -1.45
N VAL A 89 4.02 -12.35 -0.36
CA VAL A 89 3.17 -11.37 0.34
C VAL A 89 3.11 -10.10 -0.48
N VAL A 90 1.90 -9.66 -0.76
CA VAL A 90 1.61 -8.47 -1.58
C VAL A 90 1.42 -7.25 -0.68
N ILE A 91 1.87 -6.09 -1.17
CA ILE A 91 1.66 -4.80 -0.52
C ILE A 91 1.16 -3.81 -1.58
N SER A 92 -0.01 -3.22 -1.37
CA SER A 92 -0.47 -2.09 -2.20
C SER A 92 0.26 -0.82 -1.78
N GLN A 93 0.74 -0.05 -2.75
CA GLN A 93 1.51 1.18 -2.51
C GLN A 93 0.78 2.39 -3.09
N VAL A 94 0.94 3.53 -2.44
CA VAL A 94 0.35 4.81 -2.87
C VAL A 94 1.33 5.68 -3.66
N VAL A 95 2.55 5.21 -3.84
CA VAL A 95 3.60 5.86 -4.65
C VAL A 95 4.25 4.82 -5.56
N PRO A 96 4.89 5.24 -6.68
CA PRO A 96 5.58 4.32 -7.57
C PRO A 96 6.72 3.58 -6.86
N PHE A 97 7.27 2.57 -7.53
CA PHE A 97 8.37 1.79 -6.99
C PHE A 97 9.62 2.68 -6.80
N PRO A 98 10.17 2.82 -5.57
CA PRO A 98 11.21 3.80 -5.27
C PRO A 98 12.56 3.56 -5.96
N TRP A 99 12.74 2.43 -6.62
CA TRP A 99 13.96 2.08 -7.37
C TRP A 99 13.76 2.13 -8.89
N ASP A 100 12.56 2.47 -9.36
CA ASP A 100 12.26 2.66 -10.79
C ASP A 100 12.72 4.06 -11.24
N THR A 101 14.00 4.18 -11.59
CA THR A 101 14.63 5.44 -12.02
C THR A 101 14.25 5.88 -13.44
N ASP A 102 13.50 5.07 -14.19
CA ASP A 102 12.94 5.46 -15.48
C ASP A 102 11.82 6.50 -15.29
N ILE A 103 11.19 6.51 -14.12
CA ILE A 103 10.28 7.57 -13.71
C ILE A 103 11.11 8.78 -13.29
N LYS A 104 10.99 9.90 -14.02
CA LYS A 104 11.75 11.13 -13.77
C LYS A 104 11.67 11.59 -12.31
N LEU A 105 10.50 11.56 -11.70
CA LEU A 105 10.31 11.90 -10.28
C LEU A 105 11.18 11.04 -9.36
N VAL A 106 11.25 9.73 -9.60
CA VAL A 106 12.05 8.80 -8.81
C VAL A 106 13.54 9.07 -9.01
N SER A 107 13.99 9.34 -10.24
CA SER A 107 15.36 9.74 -10.52
C SER A 107 15.75 11.05 -9.79
N GLU A 108 14.87 12.05 -9.78
CA GLU A 108 15.07 13.30 -9.05
C GLU A 108 15.08 13.09 -7.53
N TYR A 109 14.23 12.19 -7.01
CA TYR A 109 14.23 11.78 -5.61
C TYR A 109 15.56 11.15 -5.19
N HIS A 110 16.14 10.24 -5.99
CA HIS A 110 17.44 9.64 -5.73
C HIS A 110 18.55 10.69 -5.63
N LYS A 111 18.57 11.67 -6.55
CA LYS A 111 19.52 12.77 -6.52
C LYS A 111 19.39 13.61 -5.25
N ALA A 112 18.16 13.96 -4.88
CA ALA A 112 17.89 14.74 -3.68
C ALA A 112 18.26 13.97 -2.40
N LEU A 113 17.94 12.68 -2.33
CA LEU A 113 18.26 11.82 -1.20
C LEU A 113 19.79 11.70 -1.02
N SER A 114 20.53 11.43 -2.09
CA SER A 114 22.00 11.34 -2.08
C SER A 114 22.68 12.65 -1.72
N ALA A 115 22.11 13.79 -2.13
CA ALA A 115 22.60 15.11 -1.74
C ALA A 115 22.37 15.42 -0.26
N PHE A 116 21.28 14.92 0.31
CA PHE A 116 20.96 15.07 1.72
C PHE A 116 21.83 14.15 2.59
N ASN A 117 21.86 12.86 2.30
CA ASN A 117 22.73 11.90 3.00
C ASN A 117 22.88 10.63 2.12
N LYS A 118 24.13 10.30 1.78
CA LYS A 118 24.48 9.16 0.91
C LYS A 118 24.21 7.79 1.54
N ASP A 119 24.12 7.73 2.87
CA ASP A 119 23.93 6.48 3.62
C ASP A 119 22.44 6.10 3.77
N ILE A 120 21.54 6.97 3.35
CA ILE A 120 20.09 6.70 3.40
C ILE A 120 19.65 5.95 2.14
N GLU A 121 19.09 4.78 2.34
CA GLU A 121 18.51 4.00 1.27
C GLU A 121 17.13 4.55 0.83
N PRO A 122 16.82 4.49 -0.47
CA PRO A 122 15.50 4.78 -0.99
C PRO A 122 14.40 3.93 -0.35
N GLY A 123 13.18 4.46 -0.29
CA GLY A 123 12.05 3.72 0.24
C GLY A 123 10.72 4.41 -0.02
N PHE A 124 9.62 3.66 0.12
CA PHE A 124 8.27 4.16 -0.17
C PHE A 124 7.91 5.39 0.68
N VAL A 125 8.16 5.34 1.98
CA VAL A 125 7.82 6.44 2.90
C VAL A 125 8.60 7.71 2.60
N SER A 126 9.89 7.60 2.31
CA SER A 126 10.72 8.77 1.97
C SER A 126 10.39 9.33 0.58
N LEU A 127 10.02 8.48 -0.39
CA LEU A 127 9.52 8.92 -1.69
C LEU A 127 8.17 9.66 -1.54
N GLU A 128 7.26 9.14 -0.72
CA GLU A 128 5.99 9.81 -0.43
C GLU A 128 6.23 11.19 0.20
N GLY A 129 7.13 11.29 1.18
CA GLY A 129 7.54 12.57 1.76
C GLY A 129 8.16 13.51 0.73
N TYR A 130 8.97 13.01 -0.20
CA TYR A 130 9.54 13.81 -1.28
C TYR A 130 8.45 14.35 -2.23
N ILE A 131 7.47 13.52 -2.60
CA ILE A 131 6.32 13.93 -3.42
C ILE A 131 5.53 15.05 -2.74
N VAL A 132 5.24 14.90 -1.45
CA VAL A 132 4.55 15.94 -0.66
C VAL A 132 5.37 17.24 -0.64
N GLY A 133 6.67 17.16 -0.42
CA GLY A 133 7.55 18.32 -0.48
C GLY A 133 7.53 19.01 -1.86
N ARG A 134 7.58 18.24 -2.95
CA ARG A 134 7.47 18.76 -4.32
C ARG A 134 6.11 19.42 -4.57
N LEU A 135 5.02 18.82 -4.12
CA LEU A 135 3.68 19.41 -4.23
C LEU A 135 3.60 20.76 -3.52
N ILE A 136 4.12 20.86 -2.31
CA ILE A 136 4.11 22.12 -1.55
C ILE A 136 4.95 23.20 -2.27
N ILE A 137 6.13 22.85 -2.76
CA ILE A 137 6.98 23.80 -3.51
C ILE A 137 6.26 24.28 -4.77
N GLU A 138 5.67 23.39 -5.56
CA GLU A 138 4.93 23.79 -6.77
C GLU A 138 3.67 24.61 -6.44
N SER A 139 3.00 24.31 -5.35
CA SER A 139 1.85 25.10 -4.87
C SER A 139 2.28 26.51 -4.46
N LEU A 140 3.38 26.65 -3.73
CA LEU A 140 3.92 27.96 -3.34
C LEU A 140 4.37 28.80 -4.55
N LYS A 141 4.95 28.18 -5.57
CA LYS A 141 5.32 28.87 -6.83
C LYS A 141 4.11 29.43 -7.58
N ARG A 142 2.95 28.76 -7.49
CA ARG A 142 1.71 29.16 -8.14
C ARG A 142 0.86 30.09 -7.29
N LEU A 143 1.17 30.20 -5.99
CA LEU A 143 0.43 31.00 -5.03
C LEU A 143 0.52 32.49 -5.39
N LYS A 144 -0.63 33.16 -5.41
CA LYS A 144 -0.75 34.61 -5.62
C LYS A 144 -1.17 35.29 -4.32
N GLY A 145 -0.49 36.37 -3.95
CA GLY A 145 -0.77 37.11 -2.72
C GLY A 145 -0.05 36.54 -1.49
N GLU A 146 -0.60 36.77 -0.31
CA GLU A 146 0.03 36.37 0.94
C GLU A 146 0.00 34.84 1.16
N PRO A 147 1.06 34.21 1.70
CA PRO A 147 1.14 32.77 1.93
C PRO A 147 0.37 32.35 3.19
N THR A 148 -0.93 32.57 3.20
CA THR A 148 -1.82 32.08 4.25
C THR A 148 -2.22 30.63 3.98
N ARG A 149 -2.68 29.93 5.04
CA ARG A 149 -3.22 28.57 4.91
C ARG A 149 -4.37 28.50 3.90
N GLU A 150 -5.27 29.44 3.96
CA GLU A 150 -6.44 29.53 3.09
C GLU A 150 -6.02 29.70 1.63
N ASN A 151 -5.12 30.64 1.36
CA ASN A 151 -4.60 30.91 0.04
C ASN A 151 -3.83 29.70 -0.55
N LEU A 152 -3.05 28.99 0.28
CA LEU A 152 -2.36 27.77 -0.13
C LEU A 152 -3.35 26.65 -0.50
N LEU A 153 -4.37 26.41 0.33
CA LEU A 153 -5.38 25.39 0.04
C LEU A 153 -6.17 25.74 -1.22
N ASN A 154 -6.59 27.00 -1.38
CA ASN A 154 -7.26 27.47 -2.58
C ASN A 154 -6.36 27.28 -3.83
N THR A 155 -5.07 27.58 -3.72
CA THR A 155 -4.11 27.36 -4.81
C THR A 155 -4.01 25.89 -5.17
N ILE A 156 -3.96 24.98 -4.19
CA ILE A 156 -3.92 23.53 -4.43
C ILE A 156 -5.18 23.07 -5.17
N TYR A 157 -6.36 23.54 -4.78
CA TYR A 157 -7.63 23.15 -5.41
C TYR A 157 -7.86 23.74 -6.79
N THR A 158 -7.34 24.94 -7.07
CA THR A 158 -7.66 25.67 -8.31
C THR A 158 -6.55 25.67 -9.36
N SER A 159 -5.31 25.35 -8.97
CA SER A 159 -4.15 25.44 -9.86
C SER A 159 -3.67 24.08 -10.41
N GLY A 160 -4.36 22.97 -10.06
CA GLY A 160 -4.01 21.64 -10.55
C GLY A 160 -4.30 21.46 -12.05
N PRO A 161 -3.86 20.36 -12.66
CA PRO A 161 -3.04 19.31 -12.05
C PRO A 161 -1.58 19.76 -11.77
N PHE A 162 -0.96 19.09 -10.78
CA PHE A 162 0.46 19.23 -10.49
C PHE A 162 1.21 18.08 -11.12
N GLU A 163 1.92 18.36 -12.19
CA GLU A 163 2.77 17.37 -12.85
C GLU A 163 4.16 17.34 -12.20
N LEU A 164 4.50 16.22 -11.60
CA LEU A 164 5.70 16.05 -10.79
C LEU A 164 6.69 15.05 -11.41
N GLY A 165 6.85 15.09 -12.74
CA GLY A 165 7.83 14.25 -13.42
C GLY A 165 7.42 12.79 -13.56
N GLY A 166 6.26 12.55 -14.14
CA GLY A 166 5.69 11.22 -14.42
C GLY A 166 4.54 10.81 -13.50
N ILE A 167 4.20 11.65 -12.51
CA ILE A 167 2.94 11.53 -11.76
C ILE A 167 2.19 12.85 -11.77
N ASN A 168 0.86 12.76 -11.80
CA ASN A 168 -0.03 13.91 -11.76
C ASN A 168 -0.86 13.85 -10.48
N LEU A 169 -0.86 14.97 -9.74
CA LEU A 169 -1.71 15.13 -8.56
C LEU A 169 -2.78 16.18 -8.87
N SER A 170 -4.03 15.86 -8.58
CA SER A 170 -5.16 16.77 -8.73
C SER A 170 -6.01 16.73 -7.47
N PHE A 171 -6.42 17.89 -7.00
CA PHE A 171 -7.25 18.05 -5.81
C PHE A 171 -8.42 18.97 -6.13
N ALA A 172 -9.52 18.81 -5.41
CA ALA A 172 -10.68 19.69 -5.50
C ALA A 172 -11.27 19.90 -4.10
N GLU A 173 -12.14 20.89 -3.96
CA GLU A 173 -12.88 21.07 -2.72
C GLU A 173 -13.72 19.81 -2.43
N GLY A 174 -13.53 19.23 -1.25
CA GLY A 174 -14.18 17.98 -0.88
C GLY A 174 -13.52 16.69 -1.43
N ASP A 175 -12.49 16.81 -2.28
CA ASP A 175 -11.69 15.71 -2.77
C ASP A 175 -10.21 15.93 -2.44
N ASN A 176 -9.75 15.23 -1.40
CA ASN A 176 -8.37 15.28 -0.91
C ASN A 176 -7.52 14.11 -1.45
N GLN A 177 -8.04 13.31 -2.38
CA GLN A 177 -7.32 12.21 -3.00
C GLN A 177 -6.59 12.72 -4.25
N GLY A 178 -5.30 13.01 -4.11
CA GLY A 178 -4.52 13.61 -5.19
C GLY A 178 -4.24 12.69 -6.37
N MET A 179 -4.35 11.36 -6.19
CA MET A 179 -4.06 10.36 -7.22
C MET A 179 -4.87 9.09 -6.97
N ASP A 180 -5.37 8.46 -8.04
CA ASP A 180 -6.15 7.22 -8.00
C ASP A 180 -5.31 5.95 -8.25
N ASN A 181 -4.04 6.13 -8.63
CA ASN A 181 -3.17 5.00 -8.95
C ASN A 181 -2.77 4.22 -7.69
N VAL A 182 -2.88 2.91 -7.77
CA VAL A 182 -2.37 1.97 -6.78
C VAL A 182 -1.32 1.10 -7.43
N TYR A 183 -0.14 1.05 -6.82
CA TYR A 183 0.96 0.21 -7.26
C TYR A 183 1.01 -1.05 -6.40
N LEU A 184 1.55 -2.13 -6.94
CA LEU A 184 1.69 -3.38 -6.21
C LEU A 184 3.16 -3.75 -6.05
N THR A 185 3.48 -4.27 -4.88
CA THR A 185 4.80 -4.78 -4.55
C THR A 185 4.66 -6.17 -3.94
N VAL A 186 5.55 -7.08 -4.30
CA VAL A 186 5.62 -8.44 -3.75
C VAL A 186 6.94 -8.59 -3.00
N ILE A 187 6.89 -9.24 -1.85
CA ILE A 187 8.08 -9.64 -1.10
C ILE A 187 8.62 -10.93 -1.74
N GLN A 188 9.90 -10.91 -2.11
CA GLN A 188 10.62 -12.06 -2.68
C GLN A 188 11.14 -12.97 -1.55
N GLU A 189 11.63 -14.16 -1.93
CA GLU A 189 12.17 -15.16 -1.00
C GLU A 189 13.38 -14.65 -0.19
N ASP A 190 14.19 -13.80 -0.79
CA ASP A 190 15.33 -13.12 -0.15
C ASP A 190 14.96 -11.91 0.71
N GLY A 191 13.66 -11.59 0.81
CA GLY A 191 13.12 -10.42 1.50
C GLY A 191 13.20 -9.12 0.69
N SER A 192 13.70 -9.15 -0.54
CA SER A 192 13.66 -7.99 -1.43
C SER A 192 12.23 -7.67 -1.86
N LEU A 193 12.04 -6.44 -2.35
CA LEU A 193 10.74 -5.95 -2.83
C LEU A 193 10.78 -5.85 -4.35
N GLN A 194 9.78 -6.39 -5.02
CA GLN A 194 9.64 -6.31 -6.46
C GLN A 194 8.31 -5.66 -6.85
N SER A 195 8.34 -4.71 -7.79
CA SER A 195 7.14 -4.13 -8.39
C SER A 195 6.45 -5.16 -9.30
N VAL A 196 5.12 -5.22 -9.22
CA VAL A 196 4.30 -6.07 -10.09
C VAL A 196 3.09 -5.29 -10.58
N ASN A 197 2.68 -5.54 -11.83
CA ASN A 197 1.54 -4.84 -12.45
C ASN A 197 0.20 -5.54 -12.18
N HIS A 198 0.22 -6.79 -11.80
CA HIS A 198 -0.97 -7.60 -11.48
C HIS A 198 -0.60 -8.72 -10.51
N LEU A 199 -1.60 -9.22 -9.82
CA LEU A 199 -1.43 -10.40 -8.97
C LEU A 199 -1.35 -11.65 -9.84
N LEU A 200 -0.40 -12.52 -9.55
CA LEU A 200 -0.37 -13.84 -10.16
C LEU A 200 -1.52 -14.67 -9.60
N PRO A 201 -2.24 -15.43 -10.44
CA PRO A 201 -3.26 -16.34 -9.94
C PRO A 201 -2.61 -17.41 -9.03
N LEU A 202 -3.32 -17.79 -7.98
CA LEU A 202 -2.92 -18.93 -7.16
C LEU A 202 -2.87 -20.19 -8.04
N THR A 203 -1.71 -20.80 -8.16
CA THR A 203 -1.45 -21.90 -9.10
C THR A 203 -2.06 -23.24 -8.69
N LYS A 204 -2.87 -23.34 -7.63
CA LYS A 204 -3.16 -24.64 -6.98
C LYS A 204 -4.62 -25.02 -6.76
N LYS A 205 -5.62 -24.24 -7.13
CA LYS A 205 -7.00 -24.77 -7.13
C LYS A 205 -7.70 -24.43 -8.45
N PRO A 206 -8.34 -25.40 -9.12
CA PRO A 206 -9.29 -25.06 -10.17
C PRO A 206 -10.36 -24.17 -9.54
N VAL A 207 -10.61 -23.04 -10.17
CA VAL A 207 -11.72 -22.15 -9.81
C VAL A 207 -12.99 -22.99 -9.74
N LYS A 208 -13.57 -23.16 -8.56
CA LYS A 208 -14.95 -23.61 -8.48
C LYS A 208 -15.76 -22.48 -9.09
N ASP A 209 -16.40 -22.72 -10.22
CA ASP A 209 -17.34 -21.79 -10.81
C ASP A 209 -18.36 -21.37 -9.74
N ASN A 210 -18.38 -20.08 -9.44
CA ASN A 210 -19.19 -19.33 -8.49
C ASN A 210 -18.51 -19.00 -7.14
N GLU A 211 -18.35 -17.69 -6.97
CA GLU A 211 -18.08 -16.95 -5.75
C GLU A 211 -16.61 -16.66 -5.43
N TYR A 212 -16.09 -15.56 -5.97
CA TYR A 212 -14.87 -14.92 -5.47
C TYR A 212 -15.14 -14.23 -4.14
N GLU A 213 -14.48 -14.69 -3.10
CA GLU A 213 -14.66 -14.16 -1.75
C GLU A 213 -13.34 -13.62 -1.18
N THR A 214 -13.29 -12.35 -0.78
CA THR A 214 -12.12 -11.65 -0.20
C THR A 214 -12.32 -11.30 1.27
N ILE A 215 -11.31 -11.39 2.11
CA ILE A 215 -11.39 -11.16 3.56
C ILE A 215 -10.54 -10.00 4.04
N LEU A 216 -11.02 -9.28 5.06
CA LEU A 216 -10.40 -8.18 5.77
C LEU A 216 -10.01 -8.52 7.21
N ILE A 217 -8.84 -8.04 7.64
CA ILE A 217 -8.43 -7.92 9.04
C ILE A 217 -8.31 -6.43 9.38
N GLU A 218 -9.04 -5.95 10.35
CA GLU A 218 -8.91 -4.61 10.96
C GLU A 218 -8.21 -4.68 12.31
#